data_6d643bce621ce35db47e16fe20d05e46
#
_entry.id   6d643bce621ce35db47e16fe20d05e46
#
_cell.length_a   1.000
_cell.length_b   1.000
_cell.length_c   1.000
_cell.angle_alpha   90.00
_cell.angle_beta   90.00
_cell.angle_gamma   90.00
#
_symmetry.space_group_name_H-M   'P 1'
#
loop_
_entity.id
_entity.type
_entity.pdbx_description
1 polymer ?
#
loop_
_entity_poly.entity_id
_entity_poly.type
_entity_poly.pdbx_seq_one_letter_code
_entity_poly.pdbx_strand_id
1 'polypeptide(L)'
;MSSRALTELLCGKGAHADPMACVEDLPADLAARHVEGFPHSIGHLVFHMNYWMDYDLRRIRGEMPAYPEHNAESFPRNSFSIDAQKWDHLKKQFADLLGDAAALANSSPKEMQRHIESTHAGHTKLAGTIEAVLWQLVTHNSYHVGQIAMMRRMLGAWPPRGGGDSW
;
A
#
# COMPACT_ATOMS: atom_id res chain seq x y z
N MET A 1 -21.96 2.09 3.64
CA MET A 1 -21.44 0.94 2.87
C MET A 1 -20.92 -0.10 3.84
N SER A 2 -20.89 -1.37 3.45
CA SER A 2 -20.52 -2.45 4.38
C SER A 2 -19.02 -2.42 4.69
N SER A 3 -18.63 -2.51 5.96
CA SER A 3 -17.25 -2.72 6.42
C SER A 3 -16.59 -3.93 5.73
N ARG A 4 -17.40 -4.92 5.39
CA ARG A 4 -17.00 -6.11 4.65
C ARG A 4 -16.41 -5.76 3.27
N ALA A 5 -17.05 -4.86 2.50
CA ALA A 5 -16.55 -4.48 1.17
C ALA A 5 -15.16 -3.81 1.26
N LEU A 6 -14.94 -2.97 2.27
CA LEU A 6 -13.65 -2.31 2.48
C LEU A 6 -12.55 -3.33 2.83
N THR A 7 -12.85 -4.27 3.72
CA THR A 7 -11.91 -5.35 4.09
C THR A 7 -11.59 -6.25 2.89
N GLU A 8 -12.61 -6.61 2.10
CA GLU A 8 -12.42 -7.43 0.89
C GLU A 8 -11.55 -6.71 -0.14
N LEU A 9 -11.74 -5.40 -0.34
CA LEU A 9 -10.95 -4.61 -1.29
C LEU A 9 -9.50 -4.38 -0.83
N LEU A 10 -9.25 -4.26 0.46
CA LEU A 10 -7.87 -4.23 0.99
C LEU A 10 -7.08 -5.51 0.63
N CYS A 11 -7.77 -6.65 0.50
CA CYS A 11 -7.20 -7.92 0.05
C CYS A 11 -7.40 -8.18 -1.46
N GLY A 12 -7.87 -7.21 -2.23
CA GLY A 12 -8.03 -7.29 -3.68
C GLY A 12 -9.27 -8.05 -4.16
N LYS A 13 -10.09 -8.59 -3.28
CA LYS A 13 -11.25 -9.41 -3.66
C LYS A 13 -12.22 -8.69 -4.58
N GLY A 14 -12.44 -9.28 -5.77
CA GLY A 14 -13.43 -8.81 -6.73
C GLY A 14 -13.08 -7.52 -7.47
N ALA A 15 -11.86 -6.98 -7.33
CA ALA A 15 -11.47 -5.72 -7.97
C ALA A 15 -10.07 -5.76 -8.59
N HIS A 16 -9.08 -6.26 -7.89
CA HIS A 16 -7.69 -6.36 -8.33
C HIS A 16 -7.02 -7.58 -7.69
N ALA A 17 -5.84 -7.94 -8.15
CA ALA A 17 -5.07 -9.04 -7.57
C ALA A 17 -4.79 -8.78 -6.08
N ASP A 18 -4.73 -9.83 -5.27
CA ASP A 18 -4.36 -9.73 -3.86
C ASP A 18 -3.00 -9.05 -3.72
N PRO A 19 -2.90 -7.94 -2.96
CA PRO A 19 -1.66 -7.20 -2.80
C PRO A 19 -0.52 -8.05 -2.24
N MET A 20 -0.80 -8.91 -1.24
CA MET A 20 0.22 -9.80 -0.67
C MET A 20 0.63 -10.89 -1.65
N ALA A 21 -0.32 -11.52 -2.35
CA ALA A 21 0.00 -12.51 -3.38
C ALA A 21 0.92 -11.94 -4.47
N CYS A 22 0.77 -10.65 -4.80
CA CYS A 22 1.62 -9.99 -5.79
C CYS A 22 3.09 -9.81 -5.35
N VAL A 23 3.42 -9.92 -4.06
CA VAL A 23 4.77 -9.66 -3.55
C VAL A 23 5.38 -10.82 -2.79
N GLU A 24 4.58 -11.72 -2.20
CA GLU A 24 5.00 -12.74 -1.25
C GLU A 24 6.06 -13.70 -1.84
N ASP A 25 5.81 -14.22 -3.03
CA ASP A 25 6.66 -15.20 -3.70
C ASP A 25 7.74 -14.56 -4.61
N LEU A 26 7.77 -13.23 -4.70
CA LEU A 26 8.72 -12.52 -5.56
C LEU A 26 10.11 -12.49 -4.92
N PRO A 27 11.16 -12.99 -5.57
CA PRO A 27 12.52 -12.92 -5.04
C PRO A 27 13.08 -11.49 -5.11
N ALA A 28 14.02 -11.19 -4.21
CA ALA A 28 14.57 -9.84 -4.02
C ALA A 28 15.24 -9.27 -5.28
N ASP A 29 15.89 -10.11 -6.08
CA ASP A 29 16.54 -9.69 -7.33
C ASP A 29 15.52 -9.21 -8.38
N LEU A 30 14.35 -9.84 -8.45
CA LEU A 30 13.25 -9.38 -9.31
C LEU A 30 12.56 -8.15 -8.71
N ALA A 31 12.40 -8.07 -7.39
CA ALA A 31 11.84 -6.90 -6.72
C ALA A 31 12.70 -5.64 -6.90
N ALA A 32 14.03 -5.81 -6.98
CA ALA A 32 15.00 -4.74 -7.19
C ALA A 32 15.15 -4.35 -8.67
N ARG A 33 14.75 -5.24 -9.59
CA ARG A 33 15.06 -5.09 -11.01
C ARG A 33 14.31 -3.89 -11.62
N HIS A 34 15.04 -3.08 -12.37
CA HIS A 34 14.43 -2.04 -13.19
C HIS A 34 13.65 -2.67 -14.35
N VAL A 35 12.45 -2.17 -14.59
CA VAL A 35 11.60 -2.56 -15.73
C VAL A 35 11.49 -1.36 -16.65
N GLU A 36 11.79 -1.54 -17.91
CA GLU A 36 11.74 -0.46 -18.91
C GLU A 36 10.34 0.16 -18.99
N GLY A 37 10.29 1.48 -19.02
CA GLY A 37 9.03 2.24 -19.02
C GLY A 37 8.44 2.50 -17.61
N PHE A 38 9.04 1.97 -16.54
CA PHE A 38 8.64 2.25 -15.16
C PHE A 38 9.74 3.02 -14.42
N PRO A 39 9.40 4.13 -13.74
CA PRO A 39 10.40 4.94 -13.03
C PRO A 39 10.93 4.27 -11.75
N HIS A 40 10.20 3.29 -11.22
CA HIS A 40 10.49 2.62 -9.96
C HIS A 40 10.45 1.10 -10.11
N SER A 41 11.28 0.38 -9.34
CA SER A 41 11.20 -1.08 -9.23
C SER A 41 9.99 -1.51 -8.37
N ILE A 42 9.64 -2.79 -8.40
CA ILE A 42 8.57 -3.33 -7.55
C ILE A 42 8.84 -3.06 -6.07
N GLY A 43 10.08 -3.27 -5.62
CA GLY A 43 10.43 -3.00 -4.22
C GLY A 43 10.34 -1.53 -3.84
N HIS A 44 10.59 -0.60 -4.77
CA HIS A 44 10.36 0.82 -4.54
C HIS A 44 8.87 1.15 -4.42
N LEU A 45 8.00 0.49 -5.20
CA LEU A 45 6.55 0.65 -5.08
C LEU A 45 6.03 0.12 -3.74
N VAL A 46 6.53 -1.03 -3.27
CA VAL A 46 6.16 -1.57 -1.95
C VAL A 46 6.62 -0.64 -0.82
N PHE A 47 7.84 -0.09 -0.92
CA PHE A 47 8.29 0.92 0.03
C PHE A 47 7.34 2.13 0.08
N HIS A 48 6.95 2.64 -1.08
CA HIS A 48 6.05 3.79 -1.21
C HIS A 48 4.65 3.49 -0.64
N MET A 49 4.10 2.31 -0.92
CA MET A 49 2.82 1.89 -0.34
C MET A 49 2.91 1.77 1.18
N ASN A 50 4.00 1.18 1.72
CA ASN A 50 4.25 1.12 3.15
C ASN A 50 4.33 2.50 3.79
N TYR A 51 5.04 3.44 3.14
CA TYR A 51 5.16 4.82 3.62
C TYR A 51 3.79 5.47 3.83
N TRP A 52 2.91 5.41 2.82
CA TRP A 52 1.60 6.07 2.91
C TRP A 52 0.62 5.34 3.83
N MET A 53 0.65 4.00 3.87
CA MET A 53 -0.15 3.25 4.84
C MET A 53 0.28 3.56 6.28
N ASP A 54 1.59 3.56 6.57
CA ASP A 54 2.10 3.93 7.91
C ASP A 54 1.70 5.37 8.27
N TYR A 55 1.90 6.30 7.34
CA TYR A 55 1.52 7.71 7.53
C TYR A 55 0.04 7.85 7.92
N ASP A 56 -0.87 7.22 7.17
CA ASP A 56 -2.30 7.35 7.41
C ASP A 56 -2.77 6.59 8.66
N LEU A 57 -2.23 5.40 8.93
CA LEU A 57 -2.52 4.66 10.15
C LEU A 57 -2.06 5.39 11.42
N ARG A 58 -0.92 6.06 11.37
CA ARG A 58 -0.43 6.91 12.47
C ARG A 58 -1.35 8.09 12.71
N ARG A 59 -1.83 8.76 11.66
CA ARG A 59 -2.85 9.83 11.78
C ARG A 59 -4.13 9.30 12.43
N ILE A 60 -4.60 8.13 12.03
CA ILE A 60 -5.79 7.49 12.62
C ILE A 60 -5.59 7.22 14.11
N ARG A 61 -4.38 6.88 14.54
CA ARG A 61 -4.01 6.71 15.96
C ARG A 61 -3.88 8.03 16.72
N GLY A 62 -4.01 9.16 16.06
CA GLY A 62 -3.88 10.50 16.66
C GLY A 62 -2.45 11.05 16.70
N GLU A 63 -1.52 10.40 16.00
CA GLU A 63 -0.20 10.95 15.79
C GLU A 63 -0.24 12.06 14.72
N MET A 64 0.77 12.92 14.72
CA MET A 64 0.90 14.01 13.74
C MET A 64 2.20 13.83 12.93
N PRO A 65 2.30 12.78 12.09
CA PRO A 65 3.48 12.59 11.25
C PRO A 65 3.64 13.78 10.28
N ALA A 66 4.88 14.20 10.05
CA ALA A 66 5.15 15.25 9.08
C ALA A 66 4.71 14.82 7.68
N TYR A 67 3.99 15.69 6.98
CA TYR A 67 3.68 15.48 5.58
C TYR A 67 4.93 15.79 4.73
N PRO A 68 5.28 14.95 3.74
CA PRO A 68 6.44 15.21 2.91
C PRO A 68 6.25 16.47 2.06
N GLU A 69 7.28 17.29 1.92
CA GLU A 69 7.23 18.49 1.07
C GLU A 69 7.09 18.13 -0.40
N HIS A 70 7.74 17.02 -0.81
CA HIS A 70 7.70 16.51 -2.17
C HIS A 70 7.30 15.03 -2.20
N ASN A 71 6.47 14.65 -3.17
CA ASN A 71 6.04 13.26 -3.33
C ASN A 71 7.22 12.27 -3.47
N ALA A 72 8.34 12.72 -4.03
CA ALA A 72 9.56 11.91 -4.15
C ALA A 72 10.11 11.42 -2.79
N GLU A 73 9.79 12.08 -1.68
CA GLU A 73 10.23 11.69 -0.34
C GLU A 73 9.54 10.43 0.17
N SER A 74 8.40 10.07 -0.39
CA SER A 74 7.70 8.82 -0.11
C SER A 74 8.31 7.60 -0.83
N PHE A 75 9.28 7.83 -1.73
CA PHE A 75 10.08 6.78 -2.35
C PHE A 75 11.46 6.68 -1.70
N PRO A 76 12.11 5.51 -1.75
CA PRO A 76 13.45 5.40 -1.21
C PRO A 76 14.44 6.21 -2.05
N ARG A 77 15.49 6.73 -1.40
CA ARG A 77 16.56 7.46 -2.10
C ARG A 77 17.28 6.55 -3.10
N ASN A 78 17.88 7.13 -4.15
CA ASN A 78 18.60 6.40 -5.20
C ASN A 78 19.71 5.45 -4.69
N SER A 79 20.26 5.71 -3.51
CA SER A 79 21.25 4.85 -2.83
C SER A 79 20.63 3.63 -2.13
N PHE A 80 19.31 3.53 -2.08
CA PHE A 80 18.63 2.42 -1.42
C PHE A 80 18.64 1.19 -2.33
N SER A 81 19.45 0.22 -1.99
CA SER A 81 19.48 -1.09 -2.65
C SER A 81 18.53 -2.07 -1.95
N ILE A 82 17.83 -2.87 -2.71
CA ILE A 82 16.95 -3.93 -2.22
C ILE A 82 17.75 -5.23 -2.25
N ASP A 83 18.17 -5.70 -1.08
CA ASP A 83 18.71 -7.03 -0.85
C ASP A 83 17.62 -7.94 -0.25
N ALA A 84 17.94 -9.21 -0.03
CA ALA A 84 16.99 -10.19 0.49
C ALA A 84 16.42 -9.79 1.86
N GLN A 85 17.27 -9.31 2.77
CA GLN A 85 16.86 -8.91 4.12
C GLN A 85 15.91 -7.70 4.10
N LYS A 86 16.24 -6.68 3.30
CA LYS A 86 15.37 -5.50 3.14
C LYS A 86 14.05 -5.85 2.46
N TRP A 87 14.10 -6.74 1.47
CA TRP A 87 12.89 -7.19 0.78
C TRP A 87 11.95 -7.93 1.73
N ASP A 88 12.48 -8.85 2.54
CA ASP A 88 11.69 -9.56 3.55
C ASP A 88 11.11 -8.59 4.59
N HIS A 89 11.88 -7.59 5.01
CA HIS A 89 11.39 -6.54 5.91
C HIS A 89 10.25 -5.74 5.28
N LEU A 90 10.39 -5.31 4.01
CA LEU A 90 9.35 -4.56 3.30
C LEU A 90 8.07 -5.38 3.14
N LYS A 91 8.17 -6.67 2.79
CA LYS A 91 7.00 -7.57 2.69
C LYS A 91 6.31 -7.75 4.04
N LYS A 92 7.09 -7.96 5.11
CA LYS A 92 6.53 -8.08 6.45
C LYS A 92 5.80 -6.80 6.87
N GLN A 93 6.43 -5.65 6.69
CA GLN A 93 5.81 -4.35 6.99
C GLN A 93 4.52 -4.16 6.18
N PHE A 94 4.53 -4.54 4.90
CA PHE A 94 3.35 -4.47 4.03
C PHE A 94 2.19 -5.32 4.56
N ALA A 95 2.47 -6.56 4.97
CA ALA A 95 1.49 -7.45 5.56
C ALA A 95 0.91 -6.90 6.88
N ASP A 96 1.79 -6.40 7.77
CA ASP A 96 1.39 -5.83 9.05
C ASP A 96 0.46 -4.60 8.85
N LEU A 97 0.82 -3.70 7.95
CA LEU A 97 0.04 -2.49 7.65
C LEU A 97 -1.31 -2.79 6.98
N LEU A 98 -1.35 -3.76 6.07
CA LEU A 98 -2.62 -4.25 5.50
C LEU A 98 -3.51 -4.88 6.57
N GLY A 99 -2.92 -5.65 7.48
CA GLY A 99 -3.62 -6.24 8.63
C GLY A 99 -4.23 -5.18 9.55
N ASP A 100 -3.48 -4.13 9.88
CA ASP A 100 -3.95 -3.00 10.68
C ASP A 100 -5.10 -2.26 9.98
N ALA A 101 -4.97 -1.98 8.68
CA ALA A 101 -6.03 -1.34 7.90
C ALA A 101 -7.30 -2.21 7.83
N ALA A 102 -7.15 -3.52 7.64
CA ALA A 102 -8.27 -4.46 7.63
C ALA A 102 -8.95 -4.57 9.01
N ALA A 103 -8.19 -4.53 10.09
CA ALA A 103 -8.74 -4.49 11.46
C ALA A 103 -9.57 -3.22 11.68
N LEU A 104 -9.07 -2.06 11.25
CA LEU A 104 -9.81 -0.79 11.31
C LEU A 104 -11.08 -0.83 10.46
N ALA A 105 -11.05 -1.42 9.27
CA ALA A 105 -12.23 -1.55 8.41
C ALA A 105 -13.38 -2.35 9.08
N ASN A 106 -13.08 -3.19 10.06
CA ASN A 106 -14.04 -3.92 10.87
C ASN A 106 -14.50 -3.18 12.13
N SER A 107 -14.09 -1.94 12.35
CA SER A 107 -14.51 -1.12 13.47
C SER A 107 -16.00 -0.76 13.41
N SER A 108 -16.54 -0.28 14.54
CA SER A 108 -17.95 0.14 14.62
C SER A 108 -18.23 1.28 13.62
N PRO A 109 -19.48 1.43 13.12
CA PRO A 109 -19.84 2.55 12.26
C PRO A 109 -19.55 3.91 12.88
N LYS A 110 -19.67 4.03 14.21
CA LYS A 110 -19.34 5.27 14.94
C LYS A 110 -17.85 5.58 14.85
N GLU A 111 -16.98 4.57 15.02
CA GLU A 111 -15.53 4.75 14.91
C GLU A 111 -15.13 5.08 13.46
N MET A 112 -15.70 4.41 12.47
CA MET A 112 -15.44 4.68 11.06
C MET A 112 -15.76 6.13 10.65
N GLN A 113 -16.70 6.78 11.32
CA GLN A 113 -17.06 8.18 11.11
C GLN A 113 -16.25 9.17 11.97
N ARG A 114 -15.32 8.68 12.79
CA ARG A 114 -14.42 9.55 13.58
C ARG A 114 -13.57 10.40 12.64
N HIS A 115 -13.56 11.71 12.91
CA HIS A 115 -12.81 12.69 12.12
C HIS A 115 -11.30 12.55 12.36
N ILE A 116 -10.53 12.66 11.29
CA ILE A 116 -9.06 12.64 11.26
C ILE A 116 -8.56 13.99 10.75
N GLU A 117 -7.73 14.63 11.56
CA GLU A 117 -7.14 15.91 11.21
C GLU A 117 -6.08 15.81 10.10
N SER A 118 -5.95 16.89 9.32
CA SER A 118 -4.85 17.02 8.39
C SER A 118 -3.57 17.41 9.13
N THR A 119 -2.46 16.76 8.80
CA THR A 119 -1.13 17.13 9.32
C THR A 119 -0.42 18.16 8.47
N HIS A 120 -1.01 18.54 7.34
CA HIS A 120 -0.42 19.50 6.40
C HIS A 120 -1.17 20.83 6.46
N ALA A 121 -0.49 21.88 6.93
CA ALA A 121 -1.05 23.24 6.99
C ALA A 121 -1.47 23.70 5.59
N GLY A 122 -2.74 24.10 5.45
CA GLY A 122 -3.32 24.53 4.18
C GLY A 122 -3.93 23.41 3.32
N HIS A 123 -3.77 22.14 3.65
CA HIS A 123 -4.38 21.01 2.94
C HIS A 123 -5.53 20.36 3.74
N THR A 124 -6.63 21.09 3.86
CA THR A 124 -7.88 20.55 4.46
C THR A 124 -8.42 19.32 3.71
N LYS A 125 -7.98 19.11 2.47
CA LYS A 125 -8.37 17.93 1.66
C LYS A 125 -7.92 16.58 2.23
N LEU A 126 -6.93 16.57 3.12
CA LEU A 126 -6.47 15.34 3.80
C LEU A 126 -7.21 15.11 5.12
N ALA A 127 -8.00 16.05 5.59
CA ALA A 127 -8.91 15.83 6.69
C ALA A 127 -10.12 15.01 6.20
N GLY A 128 -10.60 14.11 7.02
CA GLY A 128 -11.73 13.25 6.68
C GLY A 128 -12.10 12.32 7.81
N THR A 129 -12.85 11.28 7.50
CA THR A 129 -13.16 10.21 8.46
C THR A 129 -12.19 9.04 8.29
N ILE A 130 -12.12 8.14 9.27
CA ILE A 130 -11.36 6.89 9.13
C ILE A 130 -11.81 6.14 7.87
N GLU A 131 -13.11 6.05 7.62
CA GLU A 131 -13.64 5.42 6.41
C GLU A 131 -13.09 6.05 5.13
N ALA A 132 -13.07 7.38 5.05
CA ALA A 132 -12.54 8.09 3.88
C ALA A 132 -11.05 7.82 3.67
N VAL A 133 -10.26 7.79 4.74
CA VAL A 133 -8.82 7.47 4.68
C VAL A 133 -8.61 6.02 4.22
N LEU A 134 -9.38 5.06 4.73
CA LEU A 134 -9.27 3.66 4.28
C LEU A 134 -9.66 3.49 2.81
N TRP A 135 -10.67 4.20 2.31
CA TRP A 135 -10.99 4.22 0.88
C TRP A 135 -9.85 4.80 0.03
N GLN A 136 -9.17 5.83 0.54
CA GLN A 136 -7.99 6.38 -0.13
C GLN A 136 -6.85 5.36 -0.18
N LEU A 137 -6.60 4.62 0.91
CA LEU A 137 -5.60 3.54 0.93
C LEU A 137 -5.94 2.41 -0.05
N VAL A 138 -7.21 1.97 -0.11
CA VAL A 138 -7.66 0.97 -1.08
C VAL A 138 -7.37 1.42 -2.51
N THR A 139 -7.75 2.65 -2.88
CA THR A 139 -7.57 3.14 -4.25
C THR A 139 -6.09 3.34 -4.60
N HIS A 140 -5.29 3.84 -3.66
CA HIS A 140 -3.85 4.00 -3.84
C HIS A 140 -3.14 2.65 -4.02
N ASN A 141 -3.43 1.68 -3.15
CA ASN A 141 -2.85 0.35 -3.24
C ASN A 141 -3.30 -0.37 -4.52
N SER A 142 -4.58 -0.26 -4.89
CA SER A 142 -5.11 -0.82 -6.15
C SER A 142 -4.33 -0.32 -7.37
N TYR A 143 -4.05 0.98 -7.42
CA TYR A 143 -3.25 1.58 -8.49
C TYR A 143 -1.84 0.98 -8.59
N HIS A 144 -1.14 0.85 -7.45
CA HIS A 144 0.21 0.29 -7.43
C HIS A 144 0.26 -1.22 -7.60
N VAL A 145 -0.72 -1.97 -7.10
CA VAL A 145 -0.84 -3.42 -7.35
C VAL A 145 -1.02 -3.69 -8.84
N GLY A 146 -1.78 -2.86 -9.55
CA GLY A 146 -1.88 -2.95 -11.01
C GLY A 146 -0.53 -2.75 -11.71
N GLN A 147 0.27 -1.78 -11.26
CA GLN A 147 1.64 -1.58 -11.77
C GLN A 147 2.54 -2.79 -11.47
N ILE A 148 2.53 -3.30 -10.24
CA ILE A 148 3.29 -4.49 -9.84
C ILE A 148 2.90 -5.70 -10.71
N ALA A 149 1.61 -5.93 -10.95
CA ALA A 149 1.14 -7.01 -11.80
C ALA A 149 1.68 -6.91 -13.24
N MET A 150 1.70 -5.70 -13.80
CA MET A 150 2.27 -5.44 -15.13
C MET A 150 3.78 -5.67 -15.16
N MET A 151 4.50 -5.14 -14.16
CA MET A 151 5.95 -5.31 -14.05
C MET A 151 6.32 -6.80 -13.89
N ARG A 152 5.58 -7.56 -13.08
CA ARG A 152 5.78 -9.01 -12.94
C ARG A 152 5.60 -9.76 -14.26
N ARG A 153 4.60 -9.37 -15.08
CA ARG A 153 4.43 -9.95 -16.44
C ARG A 153 5.63 -9.68 -17.33
N MET A 154 6.14 -8.45 -17.30
CA MET A 154 7.33 -8.08 -18.09
C MET A 154 8.59 -8.80 -17.61
N LEU A 155 8.68 -9.12 -16.33
CA LEU A 155 9.78 -9.88 -15.73
C LEU A 155 9.62 -11.42 -15.90
N GLY A 156 8.52 -11.90 -16.50
CA GLY A 156 8.24 -13.34 -16.63
C GLY A 156 7.89 -14.03 -15.30
N ALA A 157 7.44 -13.26 -14.30
CA ALA A 157 7.13 -13.71 -12.94
C ALA A 157 5.62 -13.66 -12.61
N TRP A 158 4.76 -13.78 -13.61
CA TRP A 158 3.31 -13.82 -13.47
C TRP A 158 2.75 -15.15 -13.98
N PRO A 159 1.71 -15.72 -13.37
CA PRO A 159 1.06 -15.28 -12.13
C PRO A 159 1.87 -15.59 -10.86
N PRO A 160 1.56 -14.96 -9.71
CA PRO A 160 2.12 -15.38 -8.42
C PRO A 160 1.60 -16.78 -8.04
N ARG A 161 2.31 -17.49 -7.13
CA ARG A 161 1.92 -18.83 -6.68
C ARG A 161 0.54 -18.88 -6.02
N GLY A 162 0.15 -17.81 -5.34
CA GLY A 162 -1.17 -17.65 -4.71
C GLY A 162 -2.32 -17.36 -5.69
N GLY A 163 -2.04 -17.27 -7.00
CA GLY A 163 -3.00 -16.87 -8.02
C GLY A 163 -2.98 -15.35 -8.26
N GLY A 164 -3.15 -14.95 -9.52
CA GLY A 164 -3.06 -13.54 -9.93
C GLY A 164 -4.40 -12.93 -10.34
N ASP A 165 -5.45 -13.71 -10.34
CA ASP A 165 -6.77 -13.29 -10.76
C ASP A 165 -7.63 -12.99 -9.53
N SER A 166 -8.41 -11.93 -9.60
CA SER A 166 -9.27 -11.46 -8.50
C SER A 166 -10.70 -12.05 -8.54
N TRP A 167 -10.97 -12.89 -9.51
CA TRP A 167 -12.25 -13.57 -9.75
C TRP A 167 -12.10 -15.08 -9.80
#